data_1ac33ae10a78ba3b3d35b59a0a5f5da1
#
_entry.id   1ac33ae10a78ba3b3d35b59a0a5f5da1
#
_cell.length_a   1.000
_cell.length_b   1.000
_cell.length_c   1.000
_cell.angle_alpha   90.00
_cell.angle_beta   90.00
_cell.angle_gamma   90.00
#
_symmetry.space_group_name_H-M   'P 1'
#
loop_
_entity.id
_entity.type
_entity.pdbx_description
1 polymer ?
#
loop_
_entity_poly.entity_id
_entity_poly.type
_entity_poly.pdbx_seq_one_letter_code
_entity_poly.pdbx_strand_id
1 'polypeptide(L)'
;MRKLSRILHIILTCIISFLVFYYVTSNFLDSHFQGLYVIEPLLYLLILFGQTLIFYGSSYLLLNPSHRIPAFILRLLWVIYFIVMILLLFFRVYHDNNINLNLLELFNFETTNLSQTILNLILFIPIGYWLKHLKISSVLLISLLLITSIELLQFVSHRGIFDVVDILINIIGMMIGYLIFKTVHIKLH
;
A
#
# COMPACT_ATOMS: atom_id res chain seq x y z
N MET A 1 23.86 20.09 -7.91
CA MET A 1 23.64 20.65 -6.54
C MET A 1 24.94 20.65 -5.75
N ARG A 2 25.28 21.73 -5.04
CA ARG A 2 26.43 21.77 -4.12
C ARG A 2 26.19 20.79 -2.97
N LYS A 3 27.24 20.20 -2.41
CA LYS A 3 27.16 19.17 -1.34
C LYS A 3 26.28 19.62 -0.15
N LEU A 4 26.41 20.87 0.26
CA LEU A 4 25.61 21.49 1.31
C LEU A 4 24.11 21.54 0.98
N SER A 5 23.74 21.86 -0.26
CA SER A 5 22.34 21.88 -0.70
C SER A 5 21.69 20.50 -0.70
N ARG A 6 22.46 19.42 -0.96
CA ARG A 6 21.93 18.04 -0.83
C ARG A 6 21.65 17.66 0.61
N ILE A 7 22.57 18.00 1.52
CA ILE A 7 22.40 17.71 2.96
C ILE A 7 21.16 18.45 3.48
N LEU A 8 21.03 19.73 3.17
CA LEU A 8 19.87 20.53 3.58
C LEU A 8 18.56 19.97 3.04
N HIS A 9 18.54 19.52 1.77
CA HIS A 9 17.37 18.89 1.16
C HIS A 9 16.98 17.59 1.88
N ILE A 10 17.96 16.73 2.22
CA ILE A 10 17.68 15.50 2.98
C ILE A 10 17.09 15.84 4.35
N ILE A 11 17.72 16.75 5.10
CA ILE A 11 17.24 17.14 6.44
C ILE A 11 15.81 17.69 6.35
N LEU A 12 15.54 18.61 5.43
CA LEU A 12 14.21 19.19 5.25
C LEU A 12 13.16 18.14 4.90
N THR A 13 13.51 17.19 4.02
CA THR A 13 12.61 16.08 3.65
C THR A 13 12.32 15.18 4.84
N CYS A 14 13.31 14.86 5.67
CA CYS A 14 13.11 14.06 6.87
C CYS A 14 12.19 14.78 7.88
N ILE A 15 12.38 16.09 8.08
CA ILE A 15 11.53 16.88 8.98
C ILE A 15 10.08 16.91 8.48
N ILE A 16 9.87 17.22 7.21
CA ILE A 16 8.52 17.27 6.62
C ILE A 16 7.86 15.89 6.70
N SER A 17 8.57 14.83 6.34
CA SER A 17 8.04 13.47 6.43
C SER A 17 7.67 13.08 7.86
N PHE A 18 8.49 13.42 8.84
CA PHE A 18 8.21 13.17 10.24
C PHE A 18 6.96 13.93 10.72
N LEU A 19 6.82 15.20 10.34
CA LEU A 19 5.64 16.00 10.70
C LEU A 19 4.36 15.43 10.07
N VAL A 20 4.40 15.07 8.79
CA VAL A 20 3.25 14.44 8.11
C VAL A 20 2.94 13.08 8.75
N PHE A 21 3.96 12.31 9.09
CA PHE A 21 3.76 11.04 9.78
C PHE A 21 3.07 11.24 11.13
N TYR A 22 3.60 12.13 11.97
CA TYR A 22 3.10 12.37 13.32
C TYR A 22 1.66 12.92 13.34
N TYR A 23 1.35 13.91 12.48
CA TYR A 23 0.03 14.56 12.51
C TYR A 23 -1.04 13.90 11.64
N VAL A 24 -0.65 13.13 10.64
CA VAL A 24 -1.59 12.56 9.67
C VAL A 24 -1.51 11.03 9.66
N THR A 25 -0.35 10.47 9.35
CA THR A 25 -0.21 9.04 9.08
C THR A 25 -0.41 8.20 10.33
N SER A 26 0.19 8.57 11.47
CA SER A 26 0.04 7.81 12.72
C SER A 26 -1.40 7.84 13.22
N ASN A 27 -2.04 9.02 13.24
CA ASN A 27 -3.44 9.14 13.65
C ASN A 27 -4.37 8.28 12.79
N PHE A 28 -4.09 8.22 11.48
CA PHE A 28 -4.83 7.36 10.57
C PHE A 28 -4.60 5.88 10.88
N LEU A 29 -3.37 5.47 11.14
CA LEU A 29 -3.04 4.09 11.49
C LEU A 29 -3.69 3.70 12.82
N ASP A 30 -3.59 4.53 13.85
CA ASP A 30 -4.17 4.31 15.18
C ASP A 30 -5.69 4.10 15.12
N SER A 31 -6.38 4.88 14.27
CA SER A 31 -7.82 4.78 14.12
C SER A 31 -8.26 3.50 13.40
N HIS A 32 -7.40 2.87 12.57
CA HIS A 32 -7.76 1.74 11.70
C HIS A 32 -7.15 0.42 12.12
N PHE A 33 -6.06 0.43 12.87
CA PHE A 33 -5.28 -0.76 13.24
C PHE A 33 -5.20 -0.98 14.75
N GLN A 34 -6.32 -0.81 15.45
CA GLN A 34 -6.41 -1.12 16.89
C GLN A 34 -6.05 -2.60 17.12
N GLY A 35 -5.09 -2.85 18.00
CA GLY A 35 -4.70 -4.20 18.41
C GLY A 35 -3.43 -4.77 17.80
N LEU A 36 -2.68 -4.02 17.00
CA LEU A 36 -1.39 -4.42 16.44
C LEU A 36 -0.20 -4.16 17.42
N TYR A 37 -0.44 -4.07 18.71
CA TYR A 37 0.52 -3.59 19.73
C TYR A 37 1.93 -4.19 19.63
N VAL A 38 2.07 -5.45 19.19
CA VAL A 38 3.38 -6.13 19.11
C VAL A 38 4.20 -5.66 17.91
N ILE A 39 3.54 -5.44 16.77
CA ILE A 39 4.23 -5.08 15.51
C ILE A 39 4.11 -3.59 15.17
N GLU A 40 3.30 -2.85 15.91
CA GLU A 40 3.02 -1.43 15.70
C GLU A 40 4.29 -0.59 15.57
N PRO A 41 5.30 -0.68 16.48
CA PRO A 41 6.51 0.13 16.34
C PRO A 41 7.28 -0.17 15.05
N LEU A 42 7.35 -1.44 14.64
CA LEU A 42 8.02 -1.85 13.41
C LEU A 42 7.25 -1.35 12.18
N LEU A 43 5.93 -1.47 12.20
CA LEU A 43 5.05 -1.00 11.12
C LEU A 43 5.20 0.53 10.94
N TYR A 44 5.18 1.29 12.03
CA TYR A 44 5.34 2.74 12.01
C TYR A 44 6.70 3.16 11.46
N LEU A 45 7.77 2.50 11.89
CA LEU A 45 9.12 2.77 11.37
C LEU A 45 9.21 2.49 9.86
N LEU A 46 8.64 1.37 9.38
CA LEU A 46 8.66 1.02 7.96
C LEU A 46 7.84 2.00 7.12
N ILE A 47 6.67 2.40 7.60
CA ILE A 47 5.82 3.38 6.90
C ILE A 47 6.50 4.75 6.89
N LEU A 48 7.03 5.23 8.02
CA LEU A 48 7.76 6.49 8.09
C LEU A 48 8.97 6.49 7.15
N PHE A 49 9.73 5.40 7.12
CA PHE A 49 10.88 5.27 6.24
C PHE A 49 10.49 5.25 4.76
N GLY A 50 9.48 4.46 4.40
CA GLY A 50 8.92 4.43 3.04
C GLY A 50 8.38 5.79 2.59
N GLN A 51 7.62 6.47 3.45
CA GLN A 51 7.11 7.82 3.23
C GLN A 51 8.25 8.83 3.00
N THR A 52 9.30 8.74 3.81
CA THR A 52 10.48 9.61 3.67
C THR A 52 11.18 9.39 2.33
N LEU A 53 11.32 8.15 1.88
CA LEU A 53 11.90 7.83 0.58
C LEU A 53 11.05 8.37 -0.58
N ILE A 54 9.72 8.27 -0.47
CA ILE A 54 8.78 8.81 -1.47
C ILE A 54 8.90 10.34 -1.53
N PHE A 55 8.91 11.03 -0.40
CA PHE A 55 9.03 12.48 -0.35
C PHE A 55 10.39 12.95 -0.88
N TYR A 56 11.47 12.26 -0.51
CA TYR A 56 12.81 12.56 -1.03
C TYR A 56 12.88 12.34 -2.54
N GLY A 57 12.40 11.20 -3.04
CA GLY A 57 12.41 10.90 -4.46
C GLY A 57 11.58 11.89 -5.28
N SER A 58 10.37 12.21 -4.81
CA SER A 58 9.47 13.15 -5.48
C SER A 58 10.05 14.57 -5.51
N SER A 59 10.52 15.07 -4.38
CA SER A 59 11.13 16.41 -4.30
C SER A 59 12.44 16.50 -5.08
N TYR A 60 13.23 15.41 -5.10
CA TYR A 60 14.46 15.35 -5.91
C TYR A 60 14.16 15.45 -7.40
N LEU A 61 13.13 14.75 -7.89
CA LEU A 61 12.70 14.82 -9.30
C LEU A 61 12.13 16.20 -9.66
N LEU A 62 11.36 16.82 -8.77
CA LEU A 62 10.85 18.19 -8.98
C LEU A 62 11.97 19.21 -9.11
N LEU A 63 13.02 19.09 -8.31
CA LEU A 63 14.19 19.99 -8.36
C LEU A 63 15.14 19.66 -9.51
N ASN A 64 15.11 18.46 -10.05
CA ASN A 64 15.99 17.97 -11.10
C ASN A 64 15.22 17.12 -12.13
N PRO A 65 14.40 17.73 -12.99
CA PRO A 65 13.52 16.97 -13.90
C PRO A 65 14.22 16.05 -14.89
N SER A 66 15.50 16.32 -15.18
CA SER A 66 16.34 15.49 -16.06
C SER A 66 16.96 14.26 -15.38
N HIS A 67 16.88 14.18 -14.05
CA HIS A 67 17.43 13.07 -13.28
C HIS A 67 16.41 11.95 -13.11
N ARG A 68 16.89 10.75 -12.85
CA ARG A 68 16.08 9.56 -12.57
C ARG A 68 16.27 9.13 -11.12
N ILE A 69 15.26 8.50 -10.55
CA ILE A 69 15.39 7.89 -9.23
C ILE A 69 16.35 6.71 -9.34
N PRO A 70 17.37 6.61 -8.47
CA PRO A 70 18.26 5.47 -8.45
C PRO A 70 17.48 4.14 -8.27
N ALA A 71 17.82 3.13 -9.07
CA ALA A 71 17.15 1.83 -9.03
C ALA A 71 17.20 1.16 -7.63
N PHE A 72 18.22 1.48 -6.83
CA PHE A 72 18.32 1.02 -5.44
C PHE A 72 17.15 1.53 -4.58
N ILE A 73 16.79 2.82 -4.70
CA ILE A 73 15.67 3.40 -3.93
C ILE A 73 14.35 2.73 -4.32
N LEU A 74 14.15 2.49 -5.62
CA LEU A 74 12.95 1.79 -6.08
C LEU A 74 12.86 0.35 -5.55
N ARG A 75 13.98 -0.39 -5.56
CA ARG A 75 14.03 -1.74 -4.98
C ARG A 75 13.72 -1.72 -3.49
N LEU A 76 14.29 -0.77 -2.76
CA LEU A 76 14.04 -0.61 -1.33
C LEU A 76 12.57 -0.30 -1.04
N LEU A 77 11.93 0.59 -1.82
CA LEU A 77 10.50 0.88 -1.71
C LEU A 77 9.64 -0.36 -1.95
N TRP A 78 10.00 -1.20 -2.94
CA TRP A 78 9.28 -2.46 -3.15
C TRP A 78 9.41 -3.43 -1.97
N VAL A 79 10.61 -3.56 -1.41
CA VAL A 79 10.83 -4.41 -0.22
C VAL A 79 9.98 -3.92 0.95
N ILE A 80 10.02 -2.62 1.25
CA ILE A 80 9.21 -2.01 2.31
C ILE A 80 7.73 -2.24 2.04
N TYR A 81 7.27 -2.00 0.82
CA TYR A 81 5.87 -2.20 0.44
C TYR A 81 5.41 -3.63 0.70
N PHE A 82 6.17 -4.65 0.28
CA PHE A 82 5.80 -6.05 0.50
C PHE A 82 5.81 -6.42 1.99
N ILE A 83 6.77 -5.93 2.77
CA ILE A 83 6.80 -6.15 4.22
C ILE A 83 5.57 -5.53 4.87
N VAL A 84 5.28 -4.25 4.58
CA VAL A 84 4.10 -3.55 5.11
C VAL A 84 2.82 -4.26 4.70
N MET A 85 2.70 -4.67 3.43
CA MET A 85 1.54 -5.41 2.93
C MET A 85 1.33 -6.73 3.72
N ILE A 86 2.37 -7.52 3.95
CA ILE A 86 2.29 -8.76 4.72
C ILE A 86 1.88 -8.48 6.17
N LEU A 87 2.47 -7.43 6.79
CA LEU A 87 2.11 -7.05 8.15
C LEU A 87 0.63 -6.64 8.24
N LEU A 88 0.15 -5.82 7.32
CA LEU A 88 -1.24 -5.36 7.31
C LEU A 88 -2.24 -6.47 7.01
N LEU A 89 -1.87 -7.46 6.19
CA LEU A 89 -2.76 -8.57 5.85
C LEU A 89 -2.82 -9.65 6.92
N PHE A 90 -1.69 -10.02 7.53
CA PHE A 90 -1.59 -11.23 8.35
C PHE A 90 -1.37 -10.98 9.84
N PHE A 91 -1.13 -9.74 10.27
CA PHE A 91 -0.93 -9.40 11.68
C PHE A 91 -2.09 -8.57 12.26
N ARG A 92 -3.30 -8.77 11.72
CA ARG A 92 -4.53 -8.22 12.30
C ARG A 92 -4.90 -8.94 13.60
N VAL A 93 -5.81 -8.33 14.36
CA VAL A 93 -6.42 -8.96 15.56
C VAL A 93 -7.09 -10.27 15.16
N TYR A 94 -7.07 -11.23 16.09
CA TYR A 94 -7.80 -12.50 15.92
C TYR A 94 -9.29 -12.23 15.68
N HIS A 95 -9.86 -12.90 14.68
CA HIS A 95 -11.28 -12.86 14.35
C HIS A 95 -11.87 -14.27 14.38
N ASP A 96 -13.12 -14.39 14.77
CA ASP A 96 -13.88 -15.62 14.59
C ASP A 96 -14.06 -15.90 13.09
N ASN A 97 -14.05 -17.19 12.73
CA ASN A 97 -14.21 -17.61 11.35
C ASN A 97 -15.65 -17.37 10.86
N ASN A 98 -15.89 -16.18 10.33
CA ASN A 98 -17.12 -15.80 9.67
C ASN A 98 -16.93 -15.68 8.17
N ILE A 99 -17.98 -15.99 7.42
CA ILE A 99 -18.02 -15.82 5.96
C ILE A 99 -19.07 -14.76 5.65
N ASN A 100 -18.64 -13.68 5.00
CA ASN A 100 -19.53 -12.63 4.53
C ASN A 100 -19.64 -12.68 3.00
N LEU A 101 -20.83 -13.01 2.50
CA LEU A 101 -21.15 -13.04 1.07
C LEU A 101 -22.09 -11.89 0.67
N ASN A 102 -22.32 -10.93 1.56
CA ASN A 102 -23.27 -9.85 1.35
C ASN A 102 -22.66 -8.72 0.50
N LEU A 103 -22.88 -8.75 -0.81
CA LEU A 103 -22.43 -7.71 -1.73
C LEU A 103 -23.06 -6.34 -1.49
N LEU A 104 -24.20 -6.26 -0.78
CA LEU A 104 -24.86 -4.97 -0.50
C LEU A 104 -24.06 -4.11 0.46
N GLU A 105 -23.10 -4.68 1.19
CA GLU A 105 -22.18 -3.92 2.04
C GLU A 105 -21.25 -2.98 1.27
N LEU A 106 -21.05 -3.21 -0.04
CA LEU A 106 -20.38 -2.24 -0.92
C LEU A 106 -21.04 -0.84 -0.89
N PHE A 107 -22.34 -0.78 -0.59
CA PHE A 107 -23.12 0.45 -0.57
C PHE A 107 -23.31 1.00 0.86
N ASN A 108 -22.72 0.35 1.84
CA ASN A 108 -22.73 0.84 3.22
C ASN A 108 -21.56 1.81 3.44
N PHE A 109 -21.86 3.11 3.41
CA PHE A 109 -20.89 4.20 3.54
C PHE A 109 -20.65 4.63 5.00
N GLU A 110 -20.74 3.73 5.95
CA GLU A 110 -20.27 4.01 7.30
C GLU A 110 -18.77 4.33 7.28
N THR A 111 -18.35 5.35 8.05
CA THR A 111 -16.99 5.89 7.99
C THR A 111 -15.91 4.84 8.25
N THR A 112 -16.13 3.88 9.11
CA THR A 112 -15.21 2.77 9.41
C THR A 112 -15.06 1.82 8.21
N ASN A 113 -16.16 1.43 7.58
CA ASN A 113 -16.16 0.56 6.41
C ASN A 113 -15.52 1.25 5.20
N LEU A 114 -15.81 2.54 5.00
CA LEU A 114 -15.23 3.33 3.90
C LEU A 114 -13.71 3.40 4.00
N SER A 115 -13.17 3.61 5.19
CA SER A 115 -11.73 3.69 5.41
C SER A 115 -11.02 2.36 5.14
N GLN A 116 -11.59 1.25 5.57
CA GLN A 116 -11.06 -0.10 5.28
C GLN A 116 -11.11 -0.40 3.79
N THR A 117 -12.22 -0.07 3.13
CA THR A 117 -12.38 -0.20 1.68
C THR A 117 -11.31 0.57 0.91
N ILE A 118 -11.07 1.83 1.28
CA ILE A 118 -10.03 2.67 0.65
C ILE A 118 -8.64 2.08 0.89
N LEU A 119 -8.34 1.60 2.09
CA LEU A 119 -7.07 0.96 2.41
C LEU A 119 -6.83 -0.29 1.58
N ASN A 120 -7.81 -1.19 1.51
CA ASN A 120 -7.74 -2.40 0.72
C ASN A 120 -7.49 -2.06 -0.76
N LEU A 121 -8.26 -1.10 -1.31
CA LEU A 121 -8.07 -0.64 -2.68
C LEU A 121 -6.65 -0.12 -2.92
N ILE A 122 -6.16 0.80 -2.09
CA ILE A 122 -4.84 1.44 -2.26
C ILE A 122 -3.71 0.42 -2.10
N LEU A 123 -3.86 -0.53 -1.16
CA LEU A 123 -2.85 -1.54 -0.87
C LEU A 123 -2.51 -2.37 -2.10
N PHE A 124 -3.48 -2.65 -2.97
CA PHE A 124 -3.27 -3.51 -4.13
C PHE A 124 -2.95 -2.78 -5.44
N ILE A 125 -3.07 -1.44 -5.50
CA ILE A 125 -2.70 -0.65 -6.69
C ILE A 125 -1.26 -0.94 -7.16
N PRO A 126 -0.22 -0.95 -6.30
CA PRO A 126 1.16 -1.18 -6.75
C PRO A 126 1.38 -2.54 -7.41
N ILE A 127 0.61 -3.56 -7.06
CA ILE A 127 0.73 -4.90 -7.68
C ILE A 127 0.41 -4.86 -9.17
N GLY A 128 -0.50 -3.99 -9.59
CA GLY A 128 -0.81 -3.78 -11.01
C GLY A 128 0.39 -3.44 -11.89
N TYR A 129 1.46 -2.86 -11.32
CA TYR A 129 2.71 -2.62 -12.01
C TYR A 129 3.35 -3.90 -12.59
N TRP A 130 3.30 -5.00 -11.84
CA TRP A 130 3.87 -6.28 -12.27
C TRP A 130 3.06 -6.95 -13.36
N LEU A 131 1.77 -6.59 -13.47
CA LEU A 131 0.83 -7.18 -14.42
C LEU A 131 0.70 -6.37 -15.71
N LYS A 132 1.32 -5.19 -15.81
CA LYS A 132 1.14 -4.21 -16.90
C LYS A 132 1.41 -4.75 -18.32
N HIS A 133 2.22 -5.81 -18.45
CA HIS A 133 2.58 -6.41 -19.74
C HIS A 133 1.63 -7.54 -20.17
N LEU A 134 0.70 -7.94 -19.32
CA LEU A 134 -0.23 -9.03 -19.59
C LEU A 134 -1.48 -8.56 -20.33
N LYS A 135 -2.24 -9.51 -20.86
CA LYS A 135 -3.58 -9.26 -21.41
C LYS A 135 -4.56 -9.06 -20.24
N ILE A 136 -5.58 -8.23 -20.43
CA ILE A 136 -6.56 -7.90 -19.39
C ILE A 136 -7.26 -9.15 -18.81
N SER A 137 -7.57 -10.15 -19.65
CA SER A 137 -8.16 -11.41 -19.20
C SER A 137 -7.24 -12.19 -18.26
N SER A 138 -5.94 -12.21 -18.55
CA SER A 138 -4.94 -12.84 -17.67
C SER A 138 -4.79 -12.06 -16.37
N VAL A 139 -4.86 -10.73 -16.42
CA VAL A 139 -4.80 -9.87 -15.21
C VAL A 139 -5.99 -10.17 -14.30
N LEU A 140 -7.21 -10.23 -14.86
CA LEU A 140 -8.41 -10.56 -14.08
C LEU A 140 -8.32 -11.94 -13.42
N LEU A 141 -7.86 -12.95 -14.18
CA LEU A 141 -7.72 -14.30 -13.65
C LEU A 141 -6.67 -14.37 -12.54
N ILE A 142 -5.48 -13.77 -12.76
CA ILE A 142 -4.40 -13.74 -11.76
C ILE A 142 -4.86 -12.97 -10.52
N SER A 143 -5.53 -11.83 -10.69
CA SER A 143 -6.05 -11.02 -9.58
C SER A 143 -7.06 -11.83 -8.76
N LEU A 144 -8.00 -12.48 -9.42
CA LEU A 144 -9.01 -13.32 -8.74
C LEU A 144 -8.34 -14.44 -7.94
N LEU A 145 -7.44 -15.20 -8.56
CA LEU A 145 -6.76 -16.30 -7.89
C LEU A 145 -5.89 -15.82 -6.72
N LEU A 146 -5.11 -14.76 -6.92
CA LEU A 146 -4.23 -14.21 -5.88
C LEU A 146 -5.02 -13.68 -4.68
N ILE A 147 -6.02 -12.83 -4.94
CA ILE A 147 -6.80 -12.21 -3.86
C ILE A 147 -7.62 -13.26 -3.11
N THR A 148 -8.29 -14.17 -3.82
CA THR A 148 -9.04 -15.26 -3.16
C THR A 148 -8.10 -16.13 -2.31
N SER A 149 -6.87 -16.38 -2.76
CA SER A 149 -5.90 -17.13 -1.97
C SER A 149 -5.49 -16.37 -0.70
N ILE A 150 -5.31 -15.05 -0.79
CA ILE A 150 -5.00 -14.20 0.38
C ILE A 150 -6.15 -14.25 1.39
N GLU A 151 -7.40 -14.05 0.94
CA GLU A 151 -8.58 -14.09 1.80
C GLU A 151 -8.76 -15.46 2.47
N LEU A 152 -8.54 -16.56 1.73
CA LEU A 152 -8.55 -17.90 2.31
C LEU A 152 -7.47 -18.08 3.37
N LEU A 153 -6.25 -17.59 3.13
CA LEU A 153 -5.16 -17.64 4.11
C LEU A 153 -5.48 -16.81 5.36
N GLN A 154 -6.08 -15.63 5.22
CA GLN A 154 -6.53 -14.81 6.35
C GLN A 154 -7.62 -15.52 7.16
N PHE A 155 -8.59 -16.11 6.47
CA PHE A 155 -9.65 -16.89 7.09
C PHE A 155 -9.09 -18.10 7.87
N VAL A 156 -8.27 -18.94 7.24
CA VAL A 156 -7.69 -20.13 7.89
C VAL A 156 -6.74 -19.77 9.03
N SER A 157 -6.05 -18.64 8.95
CA SER A 157 -5.16 -18.16 10.01
C SER A 157 -5.88 -17.39 11.12
N HIS A 158 -7.21 -17.26 11.07
CA HIS A 158 -8.01 -16.44 12.00
C HIS A 158 -7.56 -14.96 12.05
N ARG A 159 -7.10 -14.42 10.92
CA ARG A 159 -6.63 -13.03 10.80
C ARG A 159 -7.56 -12.15 9.99
N GLY A 160 -8.72 -12.67 9.60
CA GLY A 160 -9.76 -11.98 8.89
C GLY A 160 -11.00 -12.86 8.70
N ILE A 161 -12.11 -12.25 8.34
CA ILE A 161 -13.31 -12.93 7.84
C ILE A 161 -13.15 -13.12 6.33
N PHE A 162 -13.72 -14.21 5.78
CA PHE A 162 -13.77 -14.36 4.33
C PHE A 162 -14.83 -13.43 3.77
N ASP A 163 -14.42 -12.34 3.13
CA ASP A 163 -15.32 -11.29 2.66
C ASP A 163 -15.24 -11.10 1.13
N VAL A 164 -16.36 -11.32 0.45
CA VAL A 164 -16.45 -11.15 -1.02
C VAL A 164 -16.30 -9.67 -1.41
N VAL A 165 -16.70 -8.73 -0.55
CA VAL A 165 -16.52 -7.30 -0.82
C VAL A 165 -15.04 -6.93 -0.84
N ASP A 166 -14.26 -7.44 0.13
CA ASP A 166 -12.81 -7.24 0.18
C ASP A 166 -12.13 -7.83 -1.05
N ILE A 167 -12.55 -9.03 -1.50
CA ILE A 167 -12.05 -9.63 -2.75
C ILE A 167 -12.27 -8.68 -3.93
N LEU A 168 -13.47 -8.15 -4.09
CA LEU A 168 -13.80 -7.26 -5.22
C LEU A 168 -13.00 -5.96 -5.17
N ILE A 169 -12.92 -5.32 -4.02
CA ILE A 169 -12.19 -4.05 -3.83
C ILE A 169 -10.71 -4.22 -4.11
N ASN A 170 -10.10 -5.31 -3.64
CA ASN A 170 -8.70 -5.62 -3.87
C ASN A 170 -8.41 -5.87 -5.36
N ILE A 171 -9.31 -6.60 -6.07
CA ILE A 171 -9.21 -6.80 -7.52
C ILE A 171 -9.33 -5.45 -8.25
N ILE A 172 -10.27 -4.58 -7.86
CA ILE A 172 -10.42 -3.24 -8.44
C ILE A 172 -9.12 -2.44 -8.24
N GLY A 173 -8.52 -2.48 -7.06
CA GLY A 173 -7.22 -1.86 -6.79
C GLY A 173 -6.12 -2.33 -7.75
N MET A 174 -5.98 -3.65 -7.94
CA MET A 174 -5.02 -4.21 -8.90
C MET A 174 -5.31 -3.78 -10.34
N MET A 175 -6.59 -3.74 -10.74
CA MET A 175 -6.99 -3.30 -12.07
C MET A 175 -6.70 -1.83 -12.32
N ILE A 176 -6.97 -0.96 -11.33
CA ILE A 176 -6.60 0.46 -11.39
C ILE A 176 -5.09 0.60 -11.58
N GLY A 177 -4.30 -0.12 -10.77
CA GLY A 177 -2.85 -0.15 -10.90
C GLY A 177 -2.39 -0.62 -12.27
N TYR A 178 -2.95 -1.71 -12.78
CA TYR A 178 -2.67 -2.22 -14.12
C TYR A 178 -2.93 -1.15 -15.20
N LEU A 179 -4.08 -0.47 -15.16
CA LEU A 179 -4.42 0.56 -16.15
C LEU A 179 -3.47 1.76 -16.06
N ILE A 180 -3.19 2.25 -14.85
CA ILE A 180 -2.25 3.36 -14.62
C ILE A 180 -0.87 3.00 -15.18
N PHE A 181 -0.30 1.86 -14.80
CA PHE A 181 1.07 1.50 -15.19
C PHE A 181 1.19 1.00 -16.63
N LYS A 182 0.10 0.63 -17.27
CA LYS A 182 0.06 0.31 -18.70
C LYS A 182 0.05 1.56 -19.56
N THR A 183 -0.66 2.61 -19.12
CA THR A 183 -0.78 3.87 -19.87
C THR A 183 0.40 4.81 -19.59
N VAL A 184 0.88 4.84 -18.35
CA VAL A 184 2.03 5.66 -17.96
C VAL A 184 3.33 4.92 -18.30
N HIS A 185 4.02 5.35 -19.34
CA HIS A 185 5.35 4.85 -19.70
C HIS A 185 6.39 5.40 -18.70
N ILE A 186 6.38 4.87 -17.47
CA ILE A 186 7.43 5.20 -16.49
C ILE A 186 8.70 4.52 -17.00
N LYS A 187 9.61 5.31 -17.58
CA LYS A 187 10.94 4.85 -17.93
C LYS A 187 11.75 4.62 -16.66
N LEU A 188 11.52 3.47 -16.04
CA LEU A 188 12.36 2.98 -14.97
C LEU A 188 13.54 2.25 -15.61
N HIS A 189 14.72 2.81 -15.48
CA HIS A 189 15.98 2.15 -15.82
C HIS A 189 16.89 2.10 -14.61
#